data_bbba67cb95ad48441248099b2ea069c9
#
_entry.id   bbba67cb95ad48441248099b2ea069c9
#
_cell.length_a   1.000
_cell.length_b   1.000
_cell.length_c   1.000
_cell.angle_alpha   90.00
_cell.angle_beta   90.00
_cell.angle_gamma   90.00
#
_symmetry.space_group_name_H-M   'P 1'
#
loop_
_entity.id
_entity.type
_entity.pdbx_description
1 polymer ?
#
loop_
_entity_poly.entity_id
_entity_poly.type
_entity_poly.pdbx_seq_one_letter_code
_entity_poly.pdbx_strand_id
1 'polypeptide(L)'
;PIKGTRYLIEAFHKVLGGIPESRLIIVGDGNYDKALDVSRPSCLRVTFTGFLNPDALYELYRLADVGVVPSLFEPFGYVPVEMMMHGLPIVATATSGLNEVVDESCGRKVPLSVSTDEVTIDTDLLAEQIVYLLRHPEEARRLGQNGRRRYLSEYTSERFGRRMLAFYESLS
;
A
#
# COMPACT_ATOMS: atom_id res chain seq x y z
N PRO A 1 3.66 14.89 -2.44
CA PRO A 1 2.28 14.96 -2.92
C PRO A 1 1.85 13.71 -3.68
N ILE A 2 2.67 13.19 -4.63
CA ILE A 2 2.31 12.04 -5.49
C ILE A 2 2.00 10.75 -4.71
N LYS A 3 2.66 10.52 -3.57
CA LYS A 3 2.49 9.31 -2.75
C LYS A 3 1.26 9.34 -1.84
N GLY A 4 0.47 10.41 -1.83
CA GLY A 4 -0.82 10.48 -1.15
C GLY A 4 -0.78 10.44 0.38
N THR A 5 0.37 10.68 1.01
CA THR A 5 0.55 10.62 2.47
C THR A 5 -0.48 11.46 3.23
N ARG A 6 -0.82 12.65 2.73
CA ARG A 6 -1.85 13.52 3.33
C ARG A 6 -3.20 12.81 3.39
N TYR A 7 -3.65 12.23 2.26
CA TYR A 7 -4.93 11.51 2.19
C TYR A 7 -4.95 10.30 3.13
N LEU A 8 -3.81 9.60 3.26
CA LEU A 8 -3.69 8.50 4.22
C LEU A 8 -3.89 8.96 5.67
N ILE A 9 -3.29 10.08 6.06
CA ILE A 9 -3.44 10.61 7.41
C ILE A 9 -4.89 11.06 7.65
N GLU A 10 -5.50 11.77 6.70
CA GLU A 10 -6.90 12.18 6.77
C GLU A 10 -7.86 10.95 6.87
N ALA A 11 -7.60 9.90 6.10
CA ALA A 11 -8.33 8.64 6.20
C ALA A 11 -8.10 7.97 7.57
N PHE A 12 -6.86 8.00 8.08
CA PHE A 12 -6.52 7.41 9.36
C PHE A 12 -7.24 8.05 10.55
N HIS A 13 -7.53 9.37 10.50
CA HIS A 13 -8.38 10.00 11.51
C HIS A 13 -9.77 9.35 11.57
N LYS A 14 -10.31 8.96 10.41
CA LYS A 14 -11.62 8.26 10.32
C LYS A 14 -11.50 6.80 10.79
N VAL A 15 -10.38 6.14 10.47
CA VAL A 15 -10.08 4.78 10.99
C VAL A 15 -10.08 4.77 12.52
N LEU A 16 -9.49 5.77 13.17
CA LEU A 16 -9.50 5.90 14.63
C LEU A 16 -10.91 6.04 15.21
N GLY A 17 -11.84 6.62 14.48
CA GLY A 17 -13.26 6.68 14.87
C GLY A 17 -13.93 5.29 14.93
N GLY A 18 -13.47 4.35 14.11
CA GLY A 18 -13.97 2.98 14.07
C GLY A 18 -13.13 1.97 14.86
N ILE A 19 -11.81 2.19 14.94
CA ILE A 19 -10.83 1.31 15.62
C ILE A 19 -9.82 2.20 16.36
N PRO A 20 -10.14 2.66 17.58
CA PRO A 20 -9.32 3.63 18.33
C PRO A 20 -7.89 3.15 18.67
N GLU A 21 -7.69 1.83 18.72
CA GLU A 21 -6.40 1.22 19.04
C GLU A 21 -5.41 1.22 17.87
N SER A 22 -5.85 1.57 16.66
CA SER A 22 -5.03 1.55 15.47
C SER A 22 -3.81 2.46 15.60
N ARG A 23 -2.73 2.06 14.92
CA ARG A 23 -1.50 2.85 14.76
C ARG A 23 -1.15 2.95 13.29
N LEU A 24 -0.71 4.11 12.86
CA LEU A 24 -0.22 4.35 11.50
C LEU A 24 1.31 4.52 11.55
N ILE A 25 2.01 3.73 10.74
CA ILE A 25 3.46 3.85 10.55
C ILE A 25 3.69 4.29 9.11
N ILE A 26 4.33 5.43 8.93
CA ILE A 26 4.70 6.00 7.63
C ILE A 26 6.20 5.85 7.46
N VAL A 27 6.58 5.06 6.46
CA VAL A 27 7.98 4.75 6.16
C VAL A 27 8.44 5.50 4.91
N GLY A 28 9.64 5.99 4.92
CA GLY A 28 10.30 6.66 3.80
C GLY A 28 10.76 8.06 4.16
N ASP A 29 11.56 8.66 3.28
CA ASP A 29 12.04 10.03 3.42
C ASP A 29 11.14 11.02 2.67
N GLY A 30 11.11 12.25 3.16
CA GLY A 30 10.38 13.33 2.53
C GLY A 30 10.29 14.59 3.38
N ASN A 31 9.72 15.65 2.83
CA ASN A 31 9.34 16.80 3.62
C ASN A 31 8.05 16.47 4.38
N TYR A 32 8.18 16.22 5.68
CA TYR A 32 7.08 15.85 6.55
C TYR A 32 6.29 17.04 7.11
N ASP A 33 6.70 18.30 6.92
CA ASP A 33 6.08 19.47 7.56
C ASP A 33 4.56 19.47 7.40
N LYS A 34 4.09 19.33 6.15
CA LYS A 34 2.65 19.28 5.86
C LYS A 34 1.97 18.03 6.42
N ALA A 35 2.67 16.91 6.41
CA ALA A 35 2.16 15.64 6.94
C ALA A 35 2.06 15.68 8.47
N LEU A 36 3.04 16.28 9.14
CA LEU A 36 3.04 16.52 10.58
C LEU A 36 1.87 17.43 11.00
N ASP A 37 1.64 18.52 10.25
CA ASP A 37 0.49 19.40 10.52
C ASP A 37 -0.84 18.67 10.43
N VAL A 38 -1.03 17.87 9.38
CA VAL A 38 -2.26 17.07 9.22
C VAL A 38 -2.37 16.00 10.30
N SER A 39 -1.26 15.43 10.78
CA SER A 39 -1.28 14.37 11.80
C SER A 39 -1.52 14.87 13.23
N ARG A 40 -1.50 16.18 13.49
CA ARG A 40 -1.66 16.75 14.86
C ARG A 40 -2.81 16.14 15.67
N PRO A 41 -4.04 15.96 15.11
CA PRO A 41 -5.15 15.38 15.89
C PRO A 41 -4.92 13.94 16.33
N SER A 42 -4.03 13.21 15.65
CA SER A 42 -3.70 11.81 15.90
C SER A 42 -2.21 11.56 16.19
N CYS A 43 -1.46 12.58 16.60
CA CYS A 43 0.00 12.54 16.70
C CYS A 43 0.54 11.39 17.58
N LEU A 44 -0.20 10.98 18.61
CA LEU A 44 0.17 9.84 19.47
C LEU A 44 -0.06 8.46 18.80
N ARG A 45 -0.70 8.43 17.65
CA ARG A 45 -1.06 7.22 16.89
C ARG A 45 -0.38 7.14 15.51
N VAL A 46 0.36 8.20 15.12
CA VAL A 46 1.10 8.26 13.85
C VAL A 46 2.59 8.29 14.12
N THR A 47 3.35 7.41 13.50
CA THR A 47 4.81 7.34 13.57
C THR A 47 5.41 7.55 12.19
N PHE A 48 6.33 8.49 12.07
CA PHE A 48 7.18 8.69 10.90
C PHE A 48 8.55 8.10 11.19
N THR A 49 8.97 7.11 10.42
CA THR A 49 10.23 6.40 10.68
C THR A 49 11.42 7.00 9.94
N GLY A 50 11.18 7.82 8.91
CA GLY A 50 12.20 8.13 7.94
C GLY A 50 12.56 6.90 7.09
N PHE A 51 13.76 6.91 6.51
CA PHE A 51 14.28 5.77 5.77
C PHE A 51 14.55 4.59 6.72
N LEU A 52 14.14 3.41 6.32
CA LEU A 52 14.50 2.15 6.98
C LEU A 52 15.35 1.31 6.03
N ASN A 53 16.30 0.57 6.58
CA ASN A 53 16.99 -0.46 5.81
C ASN A 53 16.03 -1.62 5.49
N PRO A 54 16.33 -2.45 4.49
CA PRO A 54 15.44 -3.53 4.05
C PRO A 54 15.03 -4.49 5.17
N ASP A 55 15.94 -4.84 6.08
CA ASP A 55 15.66 -5.79 7.15
C ASP A 55 14.58 -5.24 8.11
N ALA A 56 14.74 -3.99 8.56
CA ALA A 56 13.77 -3.32 9.42
C ALA A 56 12.43 -3.10 8.71
N LEU A 57 12.44 -2.74 7.42
CA LEU A 57 11.22 -2.60 6.63
C LEU A 57 10.48 -3.93 6.50
N TYR A 58 11.20 -5.03 6.25
CA TYR A 58 10.61 -6.36 6.10
C TYR A 58 10.02 -6.88 7.42
N GLU A 59 10.63 -6.55 8.56
CA GLU A 59 10.02 -6.83 9.87
C GLU A 59 8.71 -6.04 10.06
N LEU A 60 8.66 -4.77 9.65
CA LEU A 60 7.42 -4.00 9.70
C LEU A 60 6.32 -4.62 8.81
N TYR A 61 6.65 -5.09 7.61
CA TYR A 61 5.66 -5.77 6.76
C TYR A 61 5.11 -7.05 7.40
N ARG A 62 5.91 -7.76 8.22
CA ARG A 62 5.45 -8.95 8.96
C ARG A 62 4.59 -8.63 10.17
N LEU A 63 4.79 -7.46 10.77
CA LEU A 63 4.08 -7.03 11.97
C LEU A 63 2.79 -6.27 11.67
N ALA A 64 2.68 -5.69 10.47
CA ALA A 64 1.54 -4.89 10.07
C ALA A 64 0.33 -5.76 9.75
N ASP A 65 -0.87 -5.28 10.09
CA ASP A 65 -2.14 -5.93 9.77
C ASP A 65 -2.62 -5.58 8.36
N VAL A 66 -2.33 -4.36 7.87
CA VAL A 66 -2.73 -3.86 6.55
C VAL A 66 -1.65 -2.94 5.99
N GLY A 67 -1.24 -3.18 4.74
CA GLY A 67 -0.41 -2.28 3.96
C GLY A 67 -1.27 -1.30 3.16
N VAL A 68 -0.89 -0.02 3.13
CA VAL A 68 -1.63 0.99 2.38
C VAL A 68 -0.72 1.70 1.38
N VAL A 69 -1.13 1.73 0.10
CA VAL A 69 -0.40 2.40 -0.98
C VAL A 69 -1.32 3.44 -1.65
N PRO A 70 -1.41 4.66 -1.06
CA PRO A 70 -2.37 5.68 -1.48
C PRO A 70 -1.80 6.60 -2.57
N SER A 71 -1.05 6.06 -3.52
CA SER A 71 -0.38 6.85 -4.55
C SER A 71 -1.38 7.45 -5.54
N LEU A 72 -1.23 8.74 -5.86
CA LEU A 72 -1.96 9.40 -6.94
C LEU A 72 -1.42 8.99 -8.32
N PHE A 73 -0.15 8.62 -8.37
CA PHE A 73 0.52 8.09 -9.55
C PHE A 73 1.62 7.12 -9.12
N GLU A 74 1.65 5.95 -9.73
CA GLU A 74 2.65 4.91 -9.50
C GLU A 74 2.97 4.18 -10.81
N PRO A 75 4.18 4.33 -11.36
CA PRO A 75 4.51 3.71 -12.65
C PRO A 75 4.46 2.18 -12.66
N PHE A 76 4.89 1.52 -11.57
CA PHE A 76 4.87 0.07 -11.44
C PHE A 76 4.29 -0.36 -10.08
N GLY A 77 4.95 -0.04 -8.97
CA GLY A 77 4.52 -0.43 -7.63
C GLY A 77 5.43 -1.48 -6.98
N TYR A 78 6.68 -1.15 -6.74
CA TYR A 78 7.59 -2.04 -5.99
C TYR A 78 7.10 -2.28 -4.56
N VAL A 79 6.57 -1.24 -3.90
CA VAL A 79 6.07 -1.34 -2.51
C VAL A 79 4.99 -2.41 -2.35
N PRO A 80 3.91 -2.46 -3.16
CA PRO A 80 2.95 -3.56 -3.03
C PRO A 80 3.55 -4.93 -3.37
N VAL A 81 4.53 -5.03 -4.28
CA VAL A 81 5.23 -6.30 -4.53
C VAL A 81 6.00 -6.77 -3.29
N GLU A 82 6.67 -5.86 -2.58
CA GLU A 82 7.32 -6.15 -1.30
C GLU A 82 6.31 -6.56 -0.21
N MET A 83 5.17 -5.87 -0.12
CA MET A 83 4.08 -6.25 0.78
C MET A 83 3.54 -7.66 0.46
N MET A 84 3.33 -7.98 -0.82
CA MET A 84 2.95 -9.32 -1.29
C MET A 84 4.00 -10.36 -0.93
N MET A 85 5.29 -10.05 -1.05
CA MET A 85 6.38 -10.94 -0.64
C MET A 85 6.24 -11.37 0.83
N HIS A 86 5.64 -10.54 1.68
CA HIS A 86 5.43 -10.83 3.10
C HIS A 86 4.02 -11.32 3.44
N GLY A 87 3.14 -11.43 2.43
CA GLY A 87 1.75 -11.85 2.63
C GLY A 87 0.89 -10.80 3.34
N LEU A 88 1.29 -9.53 3.29
CA LEU A 88 0.55 -8.42 3.87
C LEU A 88 -0.65 -8.08 2.98
N PRO A 89 -1.89 -8.02 3.50
CA PRO A 89 -3.05 -7.57 2.74
C PRO A 89 -2.93 -6.08 2.41
N ILE A 90 -3.35 -5.70 1.19
CA ILE A 90 -3.06 -4.37 0.65
C ILE A 90 -4.36 -3.61 0.40
N VAL A 91 -4.38 -2.32 0.77
CA VAL A 91 -5.31 -1.32 0.26
C VAL A 91 -4.53 -0.37 -0.64
N ALA A 92 -4.89 -0.25 -1.89
CA ALA A 92 -4.19 0.58 -2.86
C ALA A 92 -5.15 1.46 -3.66
N THR A 93 -4.68 2.60 -4.14
CA THR A 93 -5.42 3.40 -5.13
C THR A 93 -5.41 2.72 -6.50
N ALA A 94 -6.51 2.88 -7.23
CA ALA A 94 -6.65 2.38 -8.59
C ALA A 94 -5.93 3.31 -9.59
N THR A 95 -4.61 3.28 -9.60
CA THR A 95 -3.79 4.05 -10.56
C THR A 95 -2.90 3.10 -11.37
N SER A 96 -2.45 3.54 -12.52
CA SER A 96 -1.64 2.84 -13.55
C SER A 96 -0.95 1.54 -13.09
N GLY A 97 0.28 1.59 -12.62
CA GLY A 97 1.03 0.40 -12.19
C GLY A 97 0.41 -0.37 -11.03
N LEU A 98 -0.31 0.31 -10.11
CA LEU A 98 -1.01 -0.38 -9.03
C LEU A 98 -2.16 -1.25 -9.53
N ASN A 99 -2.79 -0.88 -10.66
CA ASN A 99 -3.84 -1.69 -11.26
C ASN A 99 -3.33 -3.01 -11.85
N GLU A 100 -2.06 -3.03 -12.28
CA GLU A 100 -1.42 -4.23 -12.79
C GLU A 100 -0.93 -5.14 -11.66
N VAL A 101 -0.38 -4.54 -10.60
CA VAL A 101 0.22 -5.28 -9.49
C VAL A 101 -0.83 -5.78 -8.50
N VAL A 102 -1.77 -4.93 -8.10
CA VAL A 102 -2.81 -5.28 -7.11
C VAL A 102 -4.14 -5.47 -7.81
N ASP A 103 -4.69 -6.66 -7.77
CA ASP A 103 -6.06 -6.96 -8.17
C ASP A 103 -6.94 -7.34 -6.97
N GLU A 104 -8.22 -7.55 -7.21
CA GLU A 104 -9.22 -7.86 -6.17
C GLU A 104 -8.99 -9.20 -5.47
N SER A 105 -8.14 -10.06 -6.04
CA SER A 105 -7.79 -11.35 -5.41
C SER A 105 -6.78 -11.19 -4.27
N CYS A 106 -5.94 -10.14 -4.32
CA CYS A 106 -4.81 -9.92 -3.41
C CYS A 106 -4.82 -8.58 -2.67
N GLY A 107 -5.80 -7.70 -2.96
CA GLY A 107 -5.93 -6.41 -2.28
C GLY A 107 -7.29 -5.77 -2.52
N ARG A 108 -7.49 -4.62 -1.90
CA ARG A 108 -8.67 -3.77 -2.09
C ARG A 108 -8.26 -2.48 -2.74
N LYS A 109 -9.09 -2.00 -3.67
CA LYS A 109 -8.78 -0.79 -4.45
C LYS A 109 -9.70 0.37 -4.11
N VAL A 110 -9.13 1.56 -4.14
CA VAL A 110 -9.85 2.83 -3.99
C VAL A 110 -9.69 3.60 -5.29
N PRO A 111 -10.76 3.87 -6.04
CA PRO A 111 -10.69 4.64 -7.27
C PRO A 111 -10.21 6.08 -6.99
N LEU A 112 -9.50 6.66 -7.96
CA LEU A 112 -9.14 8.07 -7.94
C LEU A 112 -10.30 8.89 -8.49
N SER A 113 -10.55 10.03 -7.85
CA SER A 113 -11.42 11.07 -8.40
C SER A 113 -10.57 11.99 -9.29
N VAL A 114 -10.89 12.04 -10.57
CA VAL A 114 -10.15 12.83 -11.56
C VAL A 114 -11.03 13.97 -12.04
N SER A 115 -10.59 15.19 -11.85
CA SER A 115 -11.19 16.41 -12.42
C SER A 115 -10.21 17.07 -13.41
N THR A 116 -10.64 18.14 -14.06
CA THR A 116 -9.78 18.91 -14.99
C THR A 116 -8.51 19.46 -14.33
N ASP A 117 -8.56 19.76 -13.04
CA ASP A 117 -7.51 20.49 -12.34
C ASP A 117 -6.81 19.65 -11.25
N GLU A 118 -7.41 18.56 -10.80
CA GLU A 118 -6.91 17.80 -9.66
C GLU A 118 -7.25 16.31 -9.72
N VAL A 119 -6.31 15.50 -9.21
CA VAL A 119 -6.52 14.08 -8.91
C VAL A 119 -6.53 13.93 -7.40
N THR A 120 -7.60 13.36 -6.86
CA THR A 120 -7.81 13.19 -5.41
C THR A 120 -8.16 11.76 -5.03
N ILE A 121 -8.02 11.47 -3.74
CA ILE A 121 -8.41 10.19 -3.14
C ILE A 121 -9.59 10.45 -2.22
N ASP A 122 -10.64 9.66 -2.36
CA ASP A 122 -11.74 9.65 -1.39
C ASP A 122 -11.25 9.04 -0.07
N THR A 123 -11.08 9.90 0.94
CA THR A 123 -10.56 9.51 2.25
C THR A 123 -11.58 8.75 3.09
N ASP A 124 -12.87 8.87 2.80
CA ASP A 124 -13.92 8.07 3.46
C ASP A 124 -13.85 6.63 2.95
N LEU A 125 -13.80 6.46 1.64
CA LEU A 125 -13.67 5.15 1.03
C LEU A 125 -12.33 4.48 1.39
N LEU A 126 -11.23 5.24 1.42
CA LEU A 126 -9.93 4.71 1.86
C LEU A 126 -9.99 4.20 3.30
N ALA A 127 -10.59 4.98 4.21
CA ALA A 127 -10.77 4.58 5.60
C ALA A 127 -11.68 3.35 5.72
N GLU A 128 -12.78 3.30 4.96
CA GLU A 128 -13.70 2.16 4.92
C GLU A 128 -12.97 0.86 4.54
N GLN A 129 -12.14 0.89 3.48
CA GLN A 129 -11.40 -0.30 3.04
C GLN A 129 -10.38 -0.76 4.08
N ILE A 130 -9.71 0.16 4.77
CA ILE A 130 -8.77 -0.15 5.86
C ILE A 130 -9.53 -0.77 7.04
N VAL A 131 -10.60 -0.14 7.51
CA VAL A 131 -11.43 -0.63 8.62
C VAL A 131 -12.03 -1.99 8.29
N TYR A 132 -12.46 -2.19 7.04
CA TYR A 132 -12.98 -3.47 6.59
C TYR A 132 -11.95 -4.60 6.81
N LEU A 133 -10.72 -4.44 6.34
CA LEU A 133 -9.69 -5.47 6.52
C LEU A 133 -9.32 -5.68 7.99
N LEU A 134 -9.22 -4.61 8.78
CA LEU A 134 -8.93 -4.73 10.21
C LEU A 134 -10.04 -5.45 10.99
N ARG A 135 -11.30 -5.36 10.55
CA ARG A 135 -12.45 -6.04 11.17
C ARG A 135 -12.71 -7.45 10.63
N HIS A 136 -12.11 -7.80 9.48
CA HIS A 136 -12.30 -9.09 8.84
C HIS A 136 -10.95 -9.81 8.66
N PRO A 137 -10.34 -10.32 9.76
CA PRO A 137 -9.00 -10.89 9.71
C PRO A 137 -8.88 -12.13 8.81
N GLU A 138 -9.96 -12.89 8.62
CA GLU A 138 -9.98 -14.04 7.70
C GLU A 138 -9.85 -13.57 6.24
N GLU A 139 -10.56 -12.51 5.88
CA GLU A 139 -10.49 -11.93 4.55
C GLU A 139 -9.11 -11.28 4.31
N ALA A 140 -8.60 -10.53 5.30
CA ALA A 140 -7.27 -9.95 5.27
C ALA A 140 -6.20 -11.04 5.04
N ARG A 141 -6.27 -12.13 5.80
CA ARG A 141 -5.37 -13.28 5.65
C ARG A 141 -5.49 -13.92 4.25
N ARG A 142 -6.70 -14.11 3.75
CA ARG A 142 -6.95 -14.67 2.42
C ARG A 142 -6.31 -13.81 1.32
N LEU A 143 -6.50 -12.50 1.35
CA LEU A 143 -5.90 -11.56 0.40
C LEU A 143 -4.38 -11.55 0.51
N GLY A 144 -3.82 -11.51 1.71
CA GLY A 144 -2.37 -11.59 1.93
C GLY A 144 -1.76 -12.88 1.37
N GLN A 145 -2.39 -14.04 1.62
CA GLN A 145 -1.93 -15.32 1.07
C GLN A 145 -2.00 -15.36 -0.46
N ASN A 146 -3.03 -14.78 -1.06
CA ASN A 146 -3.15 -14.66 -2.50
C ASN A 146 -2.05 -13.75 -3.06
N GLY A 147 -1.79 -12.61 -2.43
CA GLY A 147 -0.68 -11.73 -2.77
C GLY A 147 0.67 -12.48 -2.72
N ARG A 148 0.91 -13.24 -1.66
CA ARG A 148 2.13 -14.05 -1.55
C ARG A 148 2.24 -15.08 -2.67
N ARG A 149 1.16 -15.76 -3.04
CA ARG A 149 1.15 -16.71 -4.17
C ARG A 149 1.47 -16.00 -5.49
N ARG A 150 0.85 -14.84 -5.73
CA ARG A 150 1.11 -14.01 -6.92
C ARG A 150 2.56 -13.55 -6.98
N TYR A 151 3.14 -13.07 -5.86
CA TYR A 151 4.55 -12.74 -5.79
C TYR A 151 5.43 -13.91 -6.24
N LEU A 152 5.20 -15.11 -5.71
CA LEU A 152 6.01 -16.29 -6.02
C LEU A 152 5.85 -16.73 -7.49
N SER A 153 4.67 -16.53 -8.10
CA SER A 153 4.42 -16.90 -9.48
C SER A 153 4.91 -15.88 -10.51
N GLU A 154 5.00 -14.58 -10.14
CA GLU A 154 5.19 -13.52 -11.13
C GLU A 154 6.40 -12.61 -10.89
N TYR A 155 6.72 -12.30 -9.61
CA TYR A 155 7.59 -11.18 -9.27
C TYR A 155 8.95 -11.58 -8.68
N THR A 156 9.27 -12.86 -8.58
CA THR A 156 10.61 -13.28 -8.11
C THR A 156 11.67 -12.98 -9.17
N SER A 157 12.90 -12.71 -8.72
CA SER A 157 14.06 -12.50 -9.61
C SER A 157 14.26 -13.66 -10.59
N GLU A 158 14.01 -14.90 -10.14
CA GLU A 158 14.10 -16.09 -10.97
C GLU A 158 13.06 -16.06 -12.11
N ARG A 159 11.82 -15.68 -11.83
CA ARG A 159 10.77 -15.53 -12.84
C ARG A 159 11.10 -14.42 -13.83
N PHE A 160 11.57 -13.29 -13.33
CA PHE A 160 12.03 -12.20 -14.18
C PHE A 160 13.14 -12.67 -15.12
N GLY A 161 14.18 -13.32 -14.60
CA GLY A 161 15.29 -13.83 -15.40
C GLY A 161 14.84 -14.81 -16.49
N ARG A 162 13.95 -15.75 -16.16
CA ARG A 162 13.39 -16.69 -17.17
C ARG A 162 12.59 -15.96 -18.27
N ARG A 163 11.76 -14.97 -17.93
CA ARG A 163 11.02 -14.17 -18.91
C ARG A 163 11.95 -13.38 -19.82
N MET A 164 12.99 -12.78 -19.27
CA MET A 164 13.98 -12.04 -20.04
C MET A 164 14.74 -12.95 -21.00
N LEU A 165 15.18 -14.14 -20.54
CA LEU A 165 15.84 -15.10 -21.39
C LEU A 165 14.96 -15.55 -22.54
N ALA A 166 13.73 -15.96 -22.26
CA ALA A 166 12.77 -16.35 -23.28
C ALA A 166 12.47 -15.22 -24.30
N PHE A 167 12.42 -13.97 -23.82
CA PHE A 167 12.25 -12.82 -24.71
C PHE A 167 13.44 -12.67 -25.67
N TYR A 168 14.67 -12.73 -25.16
CA TYR A 168 15.86 -12.65 -26.02
C TYR A 168 15.96 -13.81 -27.00
N GLU A 169 15.63 -15.04 -26.60
CA GLU A 169 15.57 -16.19 -27.48
C GLU A 169 14.54 -16.06 -28.59
N SER A 170 13.46 -15.33 -28.35
CA SER A 170 12.40 -15.08 -29.37
C SER A 170 12.82 -14.04 -30.43
N LEU A 171 13.91 -13.30 -30.20
CA LEU A 171 14.45 -12.29 -31.13
C LEU A 171 15.54 -12.84 -32.06
N SER A 172 16.01 -14.04 -31.78
CA SER A 172 17.05 -14.75 -32.54
C SER A 172 16.45 -15.72 -33.57
#